data_2110edf922d48d12ff7c121ea32baa21
#
_entry.id   2110edf922d48d12ff7c121ea32baa21
#
_cell.length_a   1.000
_cell.length_b   1.000
_cell.length_c   1.000
_cell.angle_alpha   90.00
_cell.angle_beta   90.00
_cell.angle_gamma   90.00
#
_symmetry.space_group_name_H-M   'P 1'
#
loop_
_entity.id
_entity.type
_entity.pdbx_description
1 polymer ?
#
loop_
_entity_poly.entity_id
_entity_poly.type
_entity_poly.pdbx_seq_one_letter_code
_entity_poly.pdbx_strand_id
1 'polypeptide(L)'
;MCEKLLFDAVKAKVQEILEEAPSCHDFAHTLRVLANTEKLAAMEKVDEETFFAARIGALLHDIARPEELASGGKVCHAQTGGAKAEKILRELGCNDEDFLCLISDCVRRHRYRGKEKPVTKVDFLVHDADKLDSIGAVGIARACHFAGRIGAKLHNTEEEALSSEAYSREDTAYREYLVKLRHVPGRMLTDSGRHLAEERTLYMEEFFRRMNENN
;
A
#
# COMPACT_ATOMS: atom_id res chain seq x y z
N MET A 1 -14.71 14.12 -19.81
CA MET A 1 -14.93 12.65 -20.00
C MET A 1 -15.81 12.19 -18.84
N CYS A 2 -16.69 11.20 -19.05
CA CYS A 2 -17.47 10.64 -17.92
C CYS A 2 -16.53 9.94 -16.95
N GLU A 3 -16.72 10.12 -15.62
CA GLU A 3 -15.88 9.53 -14.56
C GLU A 3 -15.72 8.01 -14.70
N LYS A 4 -16.81 7.31 -15.04
CA LYS A 4 -16.76 5.86 -15.27
C LYS A 4 -15.80 5.48 -16.38
N LEU A 5 -15.82 6.21 -17.52
CA LEU A 5 -14.93 5.93 -18.65
C LEU A 5 -13.46 6.20 -18.27
N LEU A 6 -13.21 7.28 -17.52
CA LEU A 6 -11.85 7.58 -17.05
C LEU A 6 -11.35 6.49 -16.07
N PHE A 7 -12.19 6.08 -15.12
CA PHE A 7 -11.85 5.03 -14.19
C PHE A 7 -11.49 3.71 -14.89
N ASP A 8 -12.33 3.27 -15.82
CA ASP A 8 -12.11 2.03 -16.56
C ASP A 8 -10.83 2.09 -17.41
N ALA A 9 -10.56 3.24 -18.04
CA ALA A 9 -9.34 3.46 -18.82
C ALA A 9 -8.09 3.49 -17.96
N VAL A 10 -8.12 4.17 -16.79
CA VAL A 10 -7.01 4.18 -15.83
C VAL A 10 -6.74 2.78 -15.32
N LYS A 11 -7.79 2.04 -14.93
CA LYS A 11 -7.67 0.67 -14.44
C LYS A 11 -7.01 -0.26 -15.46
N ALA A 12 -7.43 -0.18 -16.72
CA ALA A 12 -6.84 -0.96 -17.81
C ALA A 12 -5.36 -0.60 -18.03
N LYS A 13 -5.02 0.70 -18.00
CA LYS A 13 -3.63 1.16 -18.16
C LYS A 13 -2.73 0.74 -17.02
N VAL A 14 -3.23 0.78 -15.79
CA VAL A 14 -2.49 0.30 -14.60
C VAL A 14 -2.28 -1.21 -14.67
N GLN A 15 -3.28 -1.98 -15.09
CA GLN A 15 -3.14 -3.42 -15.29
C GLN A 15 -2.03 -3.73 -16.29
N GLU A 16 -2.01 -3.08 -17.45
CA GLU A 16 -0.97 -3.25 -18.47
C GLU A 16 0.44 -3.01 -17.92
N ILE A 17 0.61 -1.95 -17.09
CA ILE A 17 1.93 -1.57 -16.54
C ILE A 17 2.39 -2.50 -15.42
N LEU A 18 1.46 -3.02 -14.61
CA LEU A 18 1.79 -3.84 -13.44
C LEU A 18 1.61 -5.34 -13.67
N GLU A 19 1.28 -5.79 -14.89
CA GLU A 19 1.05 -7.20 -15.21
C GLU A 19 2.27 -8.08 -14.92
N GLU A 20 3.47 -7.58 -15.21
CA GLU A 20 4.75 -8.26 -14.94
C GLU A 20 5.44 -7.79 -13.66
N ALA A 21 4.77 -6.97 -12.83
CA ALA A 21 5.37 -6.48 -11.59
C ALA A 21 5.56 -7.62 -10.57
N PRO A 22 6.66 -7.63 -9.80
CA PRO A 22 6.92 -8.69 -8.81
C PRO A 22 5.83 -8.73 -7.73
N SER A 23 5.49 -9.92 -7.32
CA SER A 23 4.33 -10.40 -6.55
C SER A 23 3.89 -9.65 -5.27
N CYS A 24 4.62 -8.67 -4.76
CA CYS A 24 4.22 -7.90 -3.58
C CYS A 24 3.59 -6.54 -3.90
N HIS A 25 3.79 -6.05 -5.15
CA HIS A 25 3.29 -4.76 -5.66
C HIS A 25 2.78 -4.93 -7.10
N ASP A 26 2.05 -6.02 -7.31
CA ASP A 26 1.40 -6.39 -8.55
C ASP A 26 0.01 -5.72 -8.69
N PHE A 27 -0.66 -5.98 -9.80
CA PHE A 27 -2.01 -5.47 -10.00
C PHE A 27 -3.01 -6.00 -8.98
N ALA A 28 -2.80 -7.21 -8.42
CA ALA A 28 -3.66 -7.75 -7.36
C ALA A 28 -3.54 -6.95 -6.05
N HIS A 29 -2.34 -6.48 -5.69
CA HIS A 29 -2.16 -5.52 -4.60
C HIS A 29 -2.95 -4.23 -4.85
N THR A 30 -2.81 -3.64 -6.04
CA THR A 30 -3.54 -2.42 -6.42
C THR A 30 -5.06 -2.60 -6.28
N LEU A 31 -5.61 -3.75 -6.69
CA LEU A 31 -7.04 -4.03 -6.53
C LEU A 31 -7.46 -4.17 -5.06
N ARG A 32 -6.63 -4.74 -4.20
CA ARG A 32 -6.92 -4.80 -2.76
C ARG A 32 -6.86 -3.42 -2.10
N VAL A 33 -5.90 -2.59 -2.51
CA VAL A 33 -5.82 -1.20 -2.06
C VAL A 33 -7.05 -0.41 -2.52
N LEU A 34 -7.49 -0.58 -3.77
CA LEU A 34 -8.72 0.02 -4.27
C LEU A 34 -9.93 -0.39 -3.42
N ALA A 35 -10.11 -1.69 -3.15
CA ALA A 35 -11.21 -2.20 -2.33
C ALA A 35 -11.17 -1.66 -0.88
N ASN A 36 -9.97 -1.56 -0.28
CA ASN A 36 -9.79 -0.92 1.02
C ASN A 36 -10.17 0.58 0.96
N THR A 37 -9.77 1.29 -0.10
CA THR A 37 -10.09 2.71 -0.30
C THR A 37 -11.60 2.93 -0.39
N GLU A 38 -12.30 2.12 -1.18
CA GLU A 38 -13.76 2.19 -1.30
C GLU A 38 -14.46 1.90 0.03
N LYS A 39 -13.97 0.92 0.80
CA LYS A 39 -14.49 0.61 2.14
C LYS A 39 -14.28 1.77 3.11
N LEU A 40 -13.06 2.34 3.15
CA LEU A 40 -12.75 3.48 4.00
C LEU A 40 -13.58 4.72 3.63
N ALA A 41 -13.68 5.03 2.34
CA ALA A 41 -14.47 6.16 1.85
C ALA A 41 -15.95 6.06 2.26
N ALA A 42 -16.54 4.86 2.19
CA ALA A 42 -17.91 4.61 2.63
C ALA A 42 -18.06 4.79 4.15
N MET A 43 -17.10 4.30 4.95
CA MET A 43 -17.12 4.45 6.41
C MET A 43 -16.93 5.92 6.85
N GLU A 44 -16.05 6.66 6.18
CA GLU A 44 -15.78 8.09 6.39
C GLU A 44 -16.86 9.02 5.79
N LYS A 45 -17.81 8.46 5.03
CA LYS A 45 -18.94 9.18 4.40
C LYS A 45 -18.46 10.38 3.57
N VAL A 46 -17.44 10.18 2.77
CA VAL A 46 -16.92 11.24 1.89
C VAL A 46 -17.90 11.54 0.75
N ASP A 47 -17.79 12.74 0.16
CA ASP A 47 -18.55 13.11 -1.04
C ASP A 47 -18.09 12.32 -2.29
N GLU A 48 -18.91 12.38 -3.34
CA GLU A 48 -18.67 11.64 -4.59
C GLU A 48 -17.37 12.06 -5.28
N GLU A 49 -17.00 13.34 -5.22
CA GLU A 49 -15.76 13.87 -5.81
C GLU A 49 -14.53 13.30 -5.09
N THR A 50 -14.52 13.37 -3.76
CA THR A 50 -13.47 12.75 -2.92
C THR A 50 -13.41 11.24 -3.14
N PHE A 51 -14.56 10.57 -3.24
CA PHE A 51 -14.64 9.14 -3.51
C PHE A 51 -14.01 8.79 -4.85
N PHE A 52 -14.37 9.50 -5.92
CA PHE A 52 -13.83 9.28 -7.25
C PHE A 52 -12.31 9.52 -7.28
N ALA A 53 -11.84 10.63 -6.73
CA ALA A 53 -10.42 10.96 -6.66
C ALA A 53 -9.61 9.91 -5.87
N ALA A 54 -10.13 9.42 -4.74
CA ALA A 54 -9.47 8.41 -3.95
C ALA A 54 -9.33 7.07 -4.71
N ARG A 55 -10.33 6.67 -5.49
CA ARG A 55 -10.27 5.48 -6.35
C ARG A 55 -9.19 5.60 -7.42
N ILE A 56 -9.08 6.76 -8.08
CA ILE A 56 -8.04 7.03 -9.08
C ILE A 56 -6.66 7.05 -8.41
N GLY A 57 -6.52 7.71 -7.25
CA GLY A 57 -5.29 7.69 -6.46
C GLY A 57 -4.86 6.28 -6.06
N ALA A 58 -5.81 5.45 -5.61
CA ALA A 58 -5.55 4.05 -5.25
C ALA A 58 -5.07 3.21 -6.44
N LEU A 59 -5.63 3.41 -7.63
CA LEU A 59 -5.15 2.72 -8.84
C LEU A 59 -3.72 3.13 -9.21
N LEU A 60 -3.36 4.39 -9.02
CA LEU A 60 -2.09 4.95 -9.50
C LEU A 60 -0.98 5.00 -8.44
N HIS A 61 -1.27 4.70 -7.16
CA HIS A 61 -0.31 4.94 -6.05
C HIS A 61 1.07 4.30 -6.26
N ASP A 62 1.12 3.09 -6.78
CA ASP A 62 2.33 2.29 -7.00
C ASP A 62 2.74 2.19 -8.49
N ILE A 63 2.23 3.07 -9.37
CA ILE A 63 2.40 3.00 -10.84
C ILE A 63 3.86 3.04 -11.31
N ALA A 64 4.79 3.53 -10.49
CA ALA A 64 6.23 3.59 -10.79
C ALA A 64 7.06 2.55 -10.00
N ARG A 65 6.43 1.51 -9.44
CA ARG A 65 7.18 0.40 -8.80
C ARG A 65 8.11 -0.35 -9.75
N PRO A 66 7.74 -0.61 -11.02
CA PRO A 66 8.68 -1.24 -11.95
C PRO A 66 9.98 -0.45 -12.09
N GLU A 67 9.94 0.88 -12.14
CA GLU A 67 11.11 1.74 -12.25
C GLU A 67 11.97 1.75 -10.98
N GLU A 68 11.35 1.75 -9.79
CA GLU A 68 12.08 1.61 -8.53
C GLU A 68 12.85 0.28 -8.47
N LEU A 69 12.22 -0.80 -8.86
CA LEU A 69 12.82 -2.13 -8.90
C LEU A 69 13.96 -2.23 -9.94
N ALA A 70 13.72 -1.74 -11.15
CA ALA A 70 14.72 -1.72 -12.22
C ALA A 70 15.96 -0.89 -11.83
N SER A 71 15.77 0.16 -11.03
CA SER A 71 16.86 1.01 -10.54
C SER A 71 17.59 0.44 -9.31
N GLY A 72 17.16 -0.71 -8.78
CA GLY A 72 17.67 -1.24 -7.52
C GLY A 72 17.40 -0.35 -6.33
N GLY A 73 16.24 0.33 -6.32
CA GLY A 73 15.78 1.22 -5.25
C GLY A 73 16.38 2.64 -5.27
N LYS A 74 17.12 3.01 -6.32
CA LYS A 74 17.70 4.35 -6.47
C LYS A 74 16.66 5.42 -6.83
N VAL A 75 15.61 5.01 -7.55
CA VAL A 75 14.47 5.85 -7.92
C VAL A 75 13.36 5.65 -6.89
N CYS A 76 12.78 6.74 -6.38
CA CYS A 76 11.66 6.65 -5.46
C CYS A 76 10.34 6.56 -6.25
N HIS A 77 9.65 5.40 -6.18
CA HIS A 77 8.40 5.18 -6.89
C HIS A 77 7.32 6.22 -6.60
N ALA A 78 7.24 6.76 -5.38
CA ALA A 78 6.24 7.77 -5.03
C ALA A 78 6.52 9.10 -5.75
N GLN A 79 7.78 9.55 -5.77
CA GLN A 79 8.16 10.81 -6.45
C GLN A 79 7.99 10.70 -7.97
N THR A 80 8.54 9.65 -8.57
CA THR A 80 8.39 9.40 -10.01
C THR A 80 6.94 9.08 -10.38
N GLY A 81 6.22 8.40 -9.49
CA GLY A 81 4.83 8.01 -9.68
C GLY A 81 3.88 9.18 -9.84
N GLY A 82 4.06 10.28 -9.10
CA GLY A 82 3.23 11.47 -9.24
C GLY A 82 3.24 12.04 -10.67
N ALA A 83 4.43 12.27 -11.22
CA ALA A 83 4.58 12.75 -12.59
C ALA A 83 4.05 11.73 -13.64
N LYS A 84 4.26 10.43 -13.39
CA LYS A 84 3.77 9.36 -14.25
C LYS A 84 2.24 9.28 -14.22
N ALA A 85 1.62 9.43 -13.06
CA ALA A 85 0.18 9.45 -12.88
C ALA A 85 -0.47 10.62 -13.63
N GLU A 86 0.08 11.83 -13.49
CA GLU A 86 -0.37 13.01 -14.23
C GLU A 86 -0.29 12.78 -15.76
N LYS A 87 0.85 12.27 -16.24
CA LYS A 87 1.03 11.97 -17.67
C LYS A 87 -0.02 10.98 -18.17
N ILE A 88 -0.26 9.88 -17.45
CA ILE A 88 -1.28 8.88 -17.82
C ILE A 88 -2.67 9.52 -17.89
N LEU A 89 -3.06 10.32 -16.91
CA LEU A 89 -4.35 10.97 -16.88
C LEU A 89 -4.54 11.94 -18.06
N ARG A 90 -3.51 12.72 -18.41
CA ARG A 90 -3.53 13.60 -19.59
C ARG A 90 -3.65 12.81 -20.90
N GLU A 91 -2.91 11.74 -21.05
CA GLU A 91 -2.99 10.85 -22.22
C GLU A 91 -4.39 10.22 -22.38
N LEU A 92 -5.08 9.98 -21.25
CA LEU A 92 -6.47 9.51 -21.24
C LEU A 92 -7.51 10.63 -21.38
N GLY A 93 -7.07 11.88 -21.63
CA GLY A 93 -7.93 13.01 -21.94
C GLY A 93 -8.48 13.77 -20.74
N CYS A 94 -7.88 13.59 -19.54
CA CYS A 94 -8.16 14.44 -18.39
C CYS A 94 -7.41 15.78 -18.57
N ASN A 95 -8.18 16.90 -18.51
CA ASN A 95 -7.65 18.27 -18.66
C ASN A 95 -7.98 19.15 -17.44
N ASP A 96 -8.48 18.56 -16.37
CA ASP A 96 -8.77 19.26 -15.12
C ASP A 96 -7.46 19.37 -14.31
N GLU A 97 -6.88 20.58 -14.30
CA GLU A 97 -5.58 20.83 -13.66
C GLU A 97 -5.62 20.61 -12.14
N ASP A 98 -6.72 20.96 -11.48
CA ASP A 98 -6.86 20.76 -10.03
C ASP A 98 -6.93 19.27 -9.70
N PHE A 99 -7.68 18.50 -10.47
CA PHE A 99 -7.75 17.05 -10.33
C PHE A 99 -6.41 16.37 -10.64
N LEU A 100 -5.71 16.76 -11.70
CA LEU A 100 -4.39 16.25 -12.04
C LEU A 100 -3.38 16.49 -10.93
N CYS A 101 -3.37 17.70 -10.37
CA CYS A 101 -2.52 18.08 -9.25
C CYS A 101 -2.87 17.23 -8.00
N LEU A 102 -4.15 17.12 -7.65
CA LEU A 102 -4.62 16.33 -6.51
C LEU A 102 -4.15 14.86 -6.60
N ILE A 103 -4.30 14.21 -7.75
CA ILE A 103 -3.88 12.81 -7.92
C ILE A 103 -2.35 12.68 -7.92
N SER A 104 -1.63 13.57 -8.61
CA SER A 104 -0.17 13.59 -8.60
C SER A 104 0.39 13.71 -7.18
N ASP A 105 -0.18 14.62 -6.38
CA ASP A 105 0.18 14.85 -4.99
C ASP A 105 -0.16 13.63 -4.11
N CYS A 106 -1.34 13.05 -4.27
CA CYS A 106 -1.73 11.84 -3.56
C CYS A 106 -0.73 10.71 -3.80
N VAL A 107 -0.34 10.48 -5.05
CA VAL A 107 0.65 9.46 -5.40
C VAL A 107 2.01 9.77 -4.78
N ARG A 108 2.46 11.01 -4.73
CA ARG A 108 3.73 11.38 -4.08
C ARG A 108 3.70 11.20 -2.57
N ARG A 109 2.55 11.43 -1.92
CA ARG A 109 2.38 11.45 -0.46
C ARG A 109 1.98 10.12 0.16
N HIS A 110 1.60 9.10 -0.63
CA HIS A 110 1.12 7.83 -0.08
C HIS A 110 2.18 7.08 0.72
N ARG A 111 3.48 7.28 0.41
CA ARG A 111 4.58 6.51 1.01
C ARG A 111 4.83 6.92 2.46
N TYR A 112 4.78 5.95 3.38
CA TYR A 112 5.02 6.17 4.82
C TYR A 112 6.36 6.87 5.14
N ARG A 113 7.46 6.47 4.46
CA ARG A 113 8.80 7.04 4.64
C ARG A 113 9.10 8.17 3.66
N GLY A 114 8.07 8.69 3.00
CA GLY A 114 8.21 9.80 2.05
C GLY A 114 8.60 11.11 2.74
N LYS A 115 9.20 12.03 1.98
CA LYS A 115 9.49 13.39 2.44
C LYS A 115 8.21 14.22 2.59
N GLU A 116 7.27 14.01 1.69
CA GLU A 116 5.96 14.67 1.69
C GLU A 116 4.99 13.88 2.55
N LYS A 117 4.13 14.59 3.27
CA LYS A 117 3.13 14.00 4.16
C LYS A 117 1.74 14.10 3.54
N PRO A 118 0.85 13.13 3.79
CA PRO A 118 -0.57 13.24 3.46
C PRO A 118 -1.20 14.50 4.05
N VAL A 119 -2.03 15.20 3.26
CA VAL A 119 -2.65 16.49 3.62
C VAL A 119 -4.16 16.49 3.38
N THR A 120 -4.60 15.84 2.29
CA THR A 120 -6.01 15.83 1.88
C THR A 120 -6.72 14.55 2.36
N LYS A 121 -8.07 14.55 2.35
CA LYS A 121 -8.84 13.32 2.60
C LYS A 121 -8.52 12.21 1.61
N VAL A 122 -8.28 12.56 0.34
CA VAL A 122 -7.84 11.61 -0.70
C VAL A 122 -6.52 10.95 -0.30
N ASP A 123 -5.55 11.74 0.15
CA ASP A 123 -4.26 11.22 0.62
C ASP A 123 -4.43 10.27 1.81
N PHE A 124 -5.29 10.63 2.79
CA PHE A 124 -5.52 9.82 3.98
C PHE A 124 -6.14 8.47 3.65
N LEU A 125 -7.15 8.46 2.77
CA LEU A 125 -7.82 7.23 2.34
C LEU A 125 -6.87 6.29 1.61
N VAL A 126 -6.09 6.79 0.66
CA VAL A 126 -5.14 5.97 -0.11
C VAL A 126 -3.97 5.49 0.75
N HIS A 127 -3.43 6.35 1.62
CA HIS A 127 -2.39 5.98 2.58
C HIS A 127 -2.85 4.83 3.48
N ASP A 128 -4.02 4.97 4.11
CA ASP A 128 -4.53 3.97 5.04
C ASP A 128 -4.89 2.68 4.32
N ALA A 129 -5.49 2.76 3.13
CA ALA A 129 -5.84 1.61 2.31
C ALA A 129 -4.61 0.76 1.93
N ASP A 130 -3.49 1.40 1.55
CA ASP A 130 -2.23 0.71 1.28
C ASP A 130 -1.67 0.05 2.55
N LYS A 131 -1.68 0.73 3.69
CA LYS A 131 -1.21 0.16 4.97
C LYS A 131 -2.08 -1.02 5.41
N LEU A 132 -3.39 -0.96 5.21
CA LEU A 132 -4.30 -2.08 5.48
C LEU A 132 -3.95 -3.34 4.69
N ASP A 133 -3.40 -3.25 3.48
CA ASP A 133 -2.96 -4.42 2.70
C ASP A 133 -1.68 -5.06 3.26
N SER A 134 -0.96 -4.36 4.14
CA SER A 134 0.26 -4.88 4.77
C SER A 134 0.01 -5.67 6.06
N ILE A 135 -1.23 -5.72 6.57
CA ILE A 135 -1.58 -6.36 7.84
C ILE A 135 -2.75 -7.36 7.67
N GLY A 136 -3.04 -8.11 8.73
CA GLY A 136 -4.03 -9.18 8.71
C GLY A 136 -3.53 -10.42 7.95
N ALA A 137 -4.42 -11.25 7.45
CA ALA A 137 -4.08 -12.50 6.76
C ALA A 137 -3.21 -12.27 5.51
N VAL A 138 -3.54 -11.25 4.71
CA VAL A 138 -2.74 -10.86 3.54
C VAL A 138 -1.35 -10.39 3.97
N GLY A 139 -1.26 -9.59 5.03
CA GLY A 139 0.00 -9.11 5.59
C GLY A 139 0.91 -10.25 6.05
N ILE A 140 0.38 -11.26 6.74
CA ILE A 140 1.10 -12.47 7.13
C ILE A 140 1.63 -13.20 5.89
N ALA A 141 0.78 -13.45 4.91
CA ALA A 141 1.17 -14.15 3.68
C ALA A 141 2.29 -13.40 2.93
N ARG A 142 2.19 -12.07 2.82
CA ARG A 142 3.21 -11.21 2.21
C ARG A 142 4.53 -11.25 2.99
N ALA A 143 4.49 -11.17 4.31
CA ALA A 143 5.68 -11.25 5.16
C ALA A 143 6.38 -12.62 5.04
N CYS A 144 5.61 -13.73 5.06
CA CYS A 144 6.15 -15.07 4.85
C CYS A 144 6.75 -15.23 3.45
N HIS A 145 6.07 -14.72 2.41
CA HIS A 145 6.58 -14.75 1.03
C HIS A 145 7.91 -13.99 0.92
N PHE A 146 7.99 -12.80 1.51
CA PHE A 146 9.23 -12.00 1.53
C PHE A 146 10.36 -12.73 2.27
N ALA A 147 10.09 -13.24 3.47
CA ALA A 147 11.06 -13.99 4.27
C ALA A 147 11.59 -15.22 3.50
N GLY A 148 10.70 -15.98 2.85
CA GLY A 148 11.09 -17.12 2.00
C GLY A 148 11.96 -16.69 0.81
N ARG A 149 11.66 -15.57 0.16
CA ARG A 149 12.41 -15.04 -0.98
C ARG A 149 13.84 -14.65 -0.61
N ILE A 150 14.08 -14.12 0.60
CA ILE A 150 15.43 -13.76 1.06
C ILE A 150 16.15 -14.92 1.78
N GLY A 151 15.54 -16.11 1.87
CA GLY A 151 16.11 -17.27 2.54
C GLY A 151 16.15 -17.17 4.06
N ALA A 152 15.25 -16.37 4.67
CA ALA A 152 15.12 -16.29 6.12
C ALA A 152 14.58 -17.60 6.72
N LYS A 153 14.80 -17.80 8.02
CA LYS A 153 14.17 -18.88 8.79
C LYS A 153 12.64 -18.77 8.70
N LEU A 154 11.96 -19.89 8.91
CA LEU A 154 10.50 -19.92 9.00
C LEU A 154 10.01 -19.09 10.20
N HIS A 155 10.66 -19.23 11.34
CA HIS A 155 10.34 -18.59 12.60
C HIS A 155 11.59 -18.46 13.47
N ASN A 156 11.54 -17.61 14.49
CA ASN A 156 12.58 -17.41 15.48
C ASN A 156 11.96 -16.91 16.80
N THR A 157 12.75 -16.84 17.86
CA THR A 157 12.32 -16.26 19.14
C THR A 157 12.20 -14.73 19.05
N GLU A 158 11.48 -14.12 19.99
CA GLU A 158 11.36 -12.66 20.06
C GLU A 158 12.73 -11.99 20.24
N GLU A 159 13.62 -12.60 21.05
CA GLU A 159 14.98 -12.10 21.27
C GLU A 159 15.80 -12.11 19.97
N GLU A 160 15.82 -13.24 19.26
CA GLU A 160 16.49 -13.35 17.94
C GLU A 160 15.91 -12.35 16.93
N ALA A 161 14.57 -12.24 16.88
CA ALA A 161 13.89 -11.34 15.97
C ALA A 161 14.26 -9.87 16.21
N LEU A 162 14.23 -9.42 17.48
CA LEU A 162 14.48 -8.03 17.83
C LEU A 162 15.97 -7.63 17.78
N SER A 163 16.89 -8.59 18.01
CA SER A 163 18.33 -8.35 17.94
C SER A 163 18.91 -8.43 16.52
N SER A 164 18.15 -8.92 15.55
CA SER A 164 18.63 -9.17 14.19
C SER A 164 18.48 -7.97 13.25
N GLU A 165 19.24 -8.01 12.15
CA GLU A 165 19.19 -7.00 11.09
C GLU A 165 18.20 -7.37 9.99
N ALA A 166 17.72 -6.35 9.26
CA ALA A 166 16.91 -6.54 8.06
C ALA A 166 17.71 -7.29 6.97
N TYR A 167 17.01 -8.08 6.16
CA TYR A 167 17.58 -8.93 5.10
C TYR A 167 18.53 -10.04 5.58
N SER A 168 18.64 -10.26 6.89
CA SER A 168 19.40 -11.39 7.46
C SER A 168 18.59 -12.68 7.41
N ARG A 169 19.24 -13.80 7.78
CA ARG A 169 18.55 -15.10 7.95
C ARG A 169 17.48 -15.07 9.05
N GLU A 170 17.59 -14.13 9.99
CA GLU A 170 16.63 -13.92 11.08
C GLU A 170 15.52 -12.91 10.73
N ASP A 171 15.50 -12.37 9.51
CA ASP A 171 14.45 -11.43 9.05
C ASP A 171 13.19 -12.20 8.65
N THR A 172 12.61 -12.87 9.65
CA THR A 172 11.41 -13.70 9.52
C THR A 172 10.14 -12.86 9.41
N ALA A 173 9.03 -13.50 9.03
CA ALA A 173 7.71 -12.86 9.10
C ALA A 173 7.36 -12.39 10.52
N TYR A 174 7.80 -13.11 11.55
CA TYR A 174 7.61 -12.72 12.96
C TYR A 174 8.39 -11.45 13.30
N ARG A 175 9.66 -11.37 12.85
CA ARG A 175 10.43 -10.13 12.99
C ARG A 175 9.74 -8.93 12.33
N GLU A 176 9.29 -9.06 11.08
CA GLU A 176 8.56 -7.98 10.38
C GLU A 176 7.31 -7.56 11.16
N TYR A 177 6.58 -8.52 11.74
CA TYR A 177 5.45 -8.24 12.63
C TYR A 177 5.88 -7.41 13.85
N LEU A 178 6.90 -7.86 14.58
CA LEU A 178 7.35 -7.21 15.81
C LEU A 178 7.89 -5.79 15.58
N VAL A 179 8.72 -5.60 14.54
CA VAL A 179 9.40 -4.31 14.32
C VAL A 179 8.57 -3.30 13.55
N LYS A 180 7.53 -3.76 12.82
CA LYS A 180 6.79 -2.87 11.92
C LYS A 180 5.29 -3.08 11.92
N LEU A 181 4.78 -4.31 11.65
CA LEU A 181 3.38 -4.47 11.28
C LEU A 181 2.44 -4.26 12.47
N ARG A 182 2.81 -4.68 13.67
CA ARG A 182 2.02 -4.45 14.90
C ARG A 182 1.82 -2.97 15.25
N HIS A 183 2.64 -2.09 14.67
CA HIS A 183 2.56 -0.64 14.92
C HIS A 183 1.73 0.11 13.87
N VAL A 184 1.19 -0.59 12.87
CA VAL A 184 0.40 0.01 11.80
C VAL A 184 -0.85 0.74 12.30
N PRO A 185 -1.64 0.23 13.29
CA PRO A 185 -2.82 0.94 13.79
C PRO A 185 -2.52 2.35 14.29
N GLY A 186 -1.40 2.53 15.01
CA GLY A 186 -0.98 3.84 15.51
C GLY A 186 -0.52 4.84 14.44
N ARG A 187 -0.49 4.42 13.17
CA ARG A 187 -0.04 5.23 12.03
C ARG A 187 -1.16 5.55 11.05
N MET A 188 -2.38 5.09 11.32
CA MET A 188 -3.55 5.39 10.51
C MET A 188 -3.96 6.84 10.68
N LEU A 189 -4.40 7.44 9.59
CA LEU A 189 -4.76 8.85 9.48
C LEU A 189 -6.26 9.08 9.62
N THR A 190 -7.07 8.04 9.37
CA THR A 190 -8.52 8.06 9.53
C THR A 190 -8.96 7.19 10.71
N ASP A 191 -10.10 7.52 11.33
CA ASP A 191 -10.65 6.72 12.43
C ASP A 191 -11.11 5.34 11.92
N SER A 192 -11.71 5.28 10.74
CA SER A 192 -12.09 4.03 10.09
C SER A 192 -10.88 3.16 9.74
N GLY A 193 -9.79 3.76 9.27
CA GLY A 193 -8.53 3.08 9.01
C GLY A 193 -7.95 2.46 10.28
N ARG A 194 -7.94 3.22 11.38
CA ARG A 194 -7.48 2.75 12.69
C ARG A 194 -8.28 1.56 13.19
N HIS A 195 -9.61 1.67 13.14
CA HIS A 195 -10.51 0.57 13.55
C HIS A 195 -10.24 -0.73 12.77
N LEU A 196 -10.15 -0.65 11.43
CA LEU A 196 -9.85 -1.81 10.59
C LEU A 196 -8.42 -2.35 10.81
N ALA A 197 -7.48 -1.47 11.09
CA ALA A 197 -6.11 -1.89 11.36
C ALA A 197 -5.98 -2.62 12.70
N GLU A 198 -6.68 -2.17 13.73
CA GLU A 198 -6.75 -2.85 15.04
C GLU A 198 -7.32 -4.26 14.88
N GLU A 199 -8.45 -4.42 14.19
CA GLU A 199 -9.04 -5.73 13.91
C GLU A 199 -8.05 -6.68 13.20
N ARG A 200 -7.39 -6.19 12.14
CA ARG A 200 -6.40 -6.98 11.39
C ARG A 200 -5.16 -7.32 12.22
N THR A 201 -4.74 -6.42 13.09
CA THR A 201 -3.57 -6.63 13.94
C THR A 201 -3.84 -7.64 15.05
N LEU A 202 -5.03 -7.66 15.64
CA LEU A 202 -5.45 -8.70 16.58
C LEU A 202 -5.39 -10.10 15.97
N TYR A 203 -5.80 -10.24 14.69
CA TYR A 203 -5.65 -11.51 13.97
C TYR A 203 -4.17 -11.92 13.81
N MET A 204 -3.28 -10.97 13.53
CA MET A 204 -1.84 -11.25 13.43
C MET A 204 -1.24 -11.64 14.76
N GLU A 205 -1.63 -10.97 15.85
CA GLU A 205 -1.23 -11.27 17.20
C GLU A 205 -1.56 -12.72 17.58
N GLU A 206 -2.81 -13.14 17.33
CA GLU A 206 -3.25 -14.51 17.59
C GLU A 206 -2.49 -15.53 16.73
N PHE A 207 -2.23 -15.21 15.45
CA PHE A 207 -1.46 -16.07 14.57
C PHE A 207 -0.04 -16.32 15.09
N PHE A 208 0.69 -15.26 15.46
CA PHE A 208 2.07 -15.39 15.94
C PHE A 208 2.13 -15.95 17.37
N ARG A 209 1.13 -15.68 18.20
CA ARG A 209 1.00 -16.36 19.50
C ARG A 209 0.97 -17.89 19.33
N ARG A 210 0.15 -18.39 18.41
CA ARG A 210 0.07 -19.84 18.11
C ARG A 210 1.36 -20.39 17.52
N MET A 211 2.04 -19.62 16.68
CA MET A 211 3.35 -20.03 16.16
C MET A 211 4.38 -20.16 17.26
N ASN A 212 4.39 -19.25 18.25
CA ASN A 212 5.31 -19.30 19.39
C ASN A 212 5.03 -20.51 20.30
N GLU A 213 3.79 -20.98 20.42
CA GLU A 213 3.43 -22.15 21.22
C GLU A 213 3.92 -23.49 20.62
N ASN A 214 4.24 -23.51 19.34
CA ASN A 214 4.65 -24.70 18.60
C ASN A 214 6.16 -24.74 18.29
N ASN A 215 6.93 -23.82 18.84
CA ASN A 215 8.40 -23.75 18.73
C ASN A 215 9.04 -23.77 20.17
#